data_499ae125e466841bfad2c6ef47bbcf83
#
_entry.id   499ae125e466841bfad2c6ef47bbcf83
#
_cell.length_a   1.000
_cell.length_b   1.000
_cell.length_c   1.000
_cell.angle_alpha   90.00
_cell.angle_beta   90.00
_cell.angle_gamma   90.00
#
_symmetry.space_group_name_H-M   'P 1'
#
loop_
_entity.id
_entity.type
_entity.pdbx_description
1 polymer ?
#
loop_
_entity_poly.entity_id
_entity_poly.type
_entity_poly.pdbx_seq_one_letter_code
_entity_poly.pdbx_strand_id
1 'polypeptide(L)'
;TAANVEHDVTVADGAHVSTGAMLNGESRVGAGAFVGSGAVLAQCVAVGAGCVIGAGSVVTRSLTEPGIYAGNPARLINKKK
;
A
#
# COMPACT_ATOMS: atom_id res chain seq x y z
N THR A 1 14.81 -2.37 3.22
CA THR A 1 15.74 -1.27 3.45
C THR A 1 15.63 -0.18 2.40
N ALA A 2 15.16 -0.51 1.23
CA ALA A 2 15.08 0.45 0.15
C ALA A 2 13.70 1.05 -0.03
N ALA A 3 12.81 0.83 0.93
CA ALA A 3 11.51 1.51 0.91
C ALA A 3 11.71 2.97 1.23
N ASN A 4 11.00 3.83 0.51
CA ASN A 4 11.07 5.26 0.70
C ASN A 4 9.78 5.74 1.38
N VAL A 5 9.89 6.11 2.65
CA VAL A 5 8.75 6.50 3.46
C VAL A 5 8.87 7.99 3.76
N GLU A 6 7.92 8.75 3.25
CA GLU A 6 7.96 10.19 3.42
C GLU A 6 7.38 10.64 4.76
N HIS A 7 7.37 11.95 4.95
CA HIS A 7 6.95 12.58 6.18
C HIS A 7 5.48 12.27 6.48
N ASP A 8 5.19 12.00 7.74
CA ASP A 8 3.83 11.78 8.25
C ASP A 8 3.14 10.54 7.68
N VAL A 9 3.92 9.56 7.23
CA VAL A 9 3.38 8.27 6.84
C VAL A 9 3.15 7.41 8.07
N THR A 10 2.00 6.75 8.11
CA THR A 10 1.65 5.83 9.18
C THR A 10 1.69 4.40 8.66
N VAL A 11 2.45 3.55 9.32
CA VAL A 11 2.50 2.12 9.01
C VAL A 11 2.11 1.36 10.27
N ALA A 12 0.97 0.70 10.23
CA ALA A 12 0.44 0.00 11.39
C ALA A 12 1.18 -1.30 11.67
N ASP A 13 0.96 -1.84 12.87
CA ASP A 13 1.62 -3.07 13.30
C ASP A 13 1.31 -4.22 12.33
N GLY A 14 2.33 -5.02 12.07
CA GLY A 14 2.18 -6.17 11.19
C GLY A 14 2.12 -5.84 9.70
N ALA A 15 2.12 -4.57 9.34
CA ALA A 15 2.18 -4.20 7.93
C ALA A 15 3.58 -4.44 7.39
N HIS A 16 3.64 -4.82 6.12
CA HIS A 16 4.91 -5.10 5.46
C HIS A 16 5.06 -4.20 4.24
N VAL A 17 6.14 -3.43 4.20
CA VAL A 17 6.46 -2.56 3.07
C VAL A 17 7.72 -3.08 2.42
N SER A 18 7.60 -3.55 1.20
CA SER A 18 8.71 -4.21 0.51
C SER A 18 9.70 -3.21 -0.07
N THR A 19 10.84 -3.76 -0.47
CA THR A 19 11.94 -3.00 -1.04
C THR A 19 11.48 -2.15 -2.24
N GLY A 20 11.90 -0.90 -2.26
CA GLY A 20 11.60 0.00 -3.37
C GLY A 20 10.20 0.57 -3.37
N ALA A 21 9.35 0.19 -2.43
CA ALA A 21 8.03 0.82 -2.34
C ALA A 21 8.17 2.27 -1.92
N MET A 22 7.30 3.12 -2.42
CA MET A 22 7.32 4.54 -2.09
C MET A 22 5.99 4.94 -1.45
N LEU A 23 6.06 5.40 -0.20
CA LEU A 23 4.90 5.86 0.54
C LEU A 23 4.97 7.37 0.64
N ASN A 24 4.16 8.05 -0.14
CA ASN A 24 4.17 9.50 -0.19
C ASN A 24 3.45 10.11 1.02
N GLY A 25 3.66 11.41 1.22
CA GLY A 25 3.26 12.08 2.45
C GLY A 25 1.83 11.83 2.89
N GLU A 26 1.64 11.64 4.19
CA GLU A 26 0.34 11.41 4.83
C GLU A 26 -0.40 10.16 4.35
N SER A 27 0.28 9.26 3.65
CA SER A 27 -0.31 7.97 3.33
C SER A 27 -0.33 7.07 4.56
N ARG A 28 -1.19 6.06 4.55
CA ARG A 28 -1.36 5.16 5.68
C ARG A 28 -1.43 3.72 5.21
N VAL A 29 -0.79 2.84 5.96
CA VAL A 29 -0.82 1.41 5.67
C VAL A 29 -1.41 0.71 6.89
N GLY A 30 -2.53 0.03 6.71
CA GLY A 30 -3.26 -0.62 7.79
C GLY A 30 -2.60 -1.88 8.30
N ALA A 31 -3.07 -2.36 9.44
CA ALA A 31 -2.50 -3.53 10.10
C ALA A 31 -2.52 -4.75 9.18
N GLY A 32 -1.40 -5.46 9.12
CA GLY A 32 -1.29 -6.67 8.32
C GLY A 32 -1.33 -6.46 6.81
N ALA A 33 -1.37 -5.23 6.33
CA ALA A 33 -1.34 -4.97 4.89
C ALA A 33 0.05 -5.25 4.33
N PHE A 34 0.09 -5.58 3.06
CA PHE A 34 1.35 -5.86 2.36
C PHE A 34 1.46 -4.92 1.17
N VAL A 35 2.58 -4.19 1.10
CA VAL A 35 2.87 -3.29 -0.02
C VAL A 35 4.04 -3.89 -0.79
N GLY A 36 3.79 -4.31 -2.02
CA GLY A 36 4.78 -5.02 -2.82
C GLY A 36 5.93 -4.14 -3.29
N SER A 37 6.97 -4.80 -3.77
CA SER A 37 8.18 -4.11 -4.22
C SER A 37 7.89 -3.10 -5.31
N GLY A 38 8.43 -1.90 -5.18
CA GLY A 38 8.26 -0.87 -6.19
C GLY A 38 6.86 -0.27 -6.26
N ALA A 39 5.94 -0.66 -5.40
CA ALA A 39 4.61 -0.06 -5.38
C ALA A 39 4.69 1.39 -4.89
N VAL A 40 3.76 2.21 -5.37
CA VAL A 40 3.72 3.62 -5.01
C VAL A 40 2.34 3.95 -4.42
N LEU A 41 2.33 4.52 -3.23
CA LEU A 41 1.12 5.08 -2.65
C LEU A 41 1.13 6.60 -2.85
N ALA A 42 0.09 7.12 -3.47
CA ALA A 42 -0.05 8.55 -3.66
C ALA A 42 -0.23 9.26 -2.33
N GLN A 43 -0.03 10.55 -2.33
CA GLN A 43 -0.18 11.38 -1.15
C GLN A 43 -1.60 11.23 -0.56
N CYS A 44 -1.70 11.16 0.75
CA CYS A 44 -2.96 11.10 1.50
C CYS A 44 -3.80 9.85 1.22
N VAL A 45 -3.21 8.81 0.67
CA VAL A 45 -3.93 7.57 0.37
C VAL A 45 -3.81 6.61 1.55
N ALA A 46 -4.90 5.92 1.88
CA ALA A 46 -4.90 4.92 2.93
C ALA A 46 -5.11 3.53 2.33
N VAL A 47 -4.28 2.58 2.74
CA VAL A 47 -4.43 1.17 2.40
C VAL A 47 -4.96 0.47 3.64
N GLY A 48 -6.13 -0.12 3.54
CA GLY A 48 -6.80 -0.73 4.68
C GLY A 48 -6.11 -1.99 5.19
N ALA A 49 -6.50 -2.39 6.39
CA ALA A 49 -5.95 -3.60 7.01
C ALA A 49 -6.20 -4.82 6.10
N GLY A 50 -5.19 -5.66 5.99
CA GLY A 50 -5.30 -6.89 5.21
C GLY A 50 -5.24 -6.73 3.69
N CYS A 51 -5.06 -5.52 3.19
CA CYS A 51 -4.89 -5.32 1.75
C CYS A 51 -3.52 -5.82 1.29
N VAL A 52 -3.47 -6.35 0.08
CA VAL A 52 -2.21 -6.75 -0.54
C VAL A 52 -2.05 -5.95 -1.83
N ILE A 53 -0.99 -5.17 -1.89
CA ILE A 53 -0.70 -4.35 -3.06
C ILE A 53 0.41 -5.04 -3.85
N GLY A 54 0.13 -5.37 -5.10
CA GLY A 54 1.09 -6.05 -5.95
C GLY A 54 2.30 -5.20 -6.28
N ALA A 55 3.40 -5.86 -6.64
CA ALA A 55 4.64 -5.18 -7.00
C ALA A 55 4.41 -4.23 -8.17
N GLY A 56 5.01 -3.05 -8.10
CA GLY A 56 4.94 -2.06 -9.17
C GLY A 56 3.59 -1.36 -9.31
N SER A 57 2.65 -1.62 -8.42
CA SER A 57 1.33 -1.00 -8.49
C SER A 57 1.36 0.46 -8.06
N VAL A 58 0.43 1.24 -8.57
CA VAL A 58 0.30 2.64 -8.18
C VAL A 58 -1.09 2.85 -7.57
N VAL A 59 -1.11 3.15 -6.27
CA VAL A 59 -2.35 3.36 -5.54
C VAL A 59 -2.68 4.84 -5.55
N THR A 60 -3.72 5.21 -6.27
CA THR A 60 -4.08 6.63 -6.46
C THR A 60 -5.26 7.05 -5.61
N ARG A 61 -5.93 6.11 -4.94
CA ARG A 61 -7.03 6.42 -4.02
C ARG A 61 -7.05 5.38 -2.92
N SER A 62 -7.71 5.71 -1.82
CA SER A 62 -7.73 4.85 -0.66
C SER A 62 -8.43 3.52 -0.95
N LEU A 63 -7.89 2.45 -0.39
CA LEU A 63 -8.39 1.10 -0.54
C LEU A 63 -8.82 0.62 0.83
N THR A 64 -10.11 0.44 1.04
CA THR A 64 -10.64 0.09 2.36
C THR A 64 -11.00 -1.38 2.50
N GLU A 65 -11.31 -2.04 1.41
CA GLU A 65 -11.77 -3.42 1.43
C GLU A 65 -10.59 -4.36 1.33
N PRO A 66 -10.46 -5.36 2.23
CA PRO A 66 -9.37 -6.31 2.14
C PRO A 66 -9.40 -7.05 0.81
N GLY A 67 -8.26 -7.15 0.18
CA GLY A 67 -8.16 -7.83 -1.10
C GLY A 67 -6.79 -7.66 -1.71
N ILE A 68 -6.63 -8.22 -2.89
CA ILE A 68 -5.40 -8.12 -3.67
C ILE A 68 -5.61 -7.08 -4.76
N TYR A 69 -4.77 -6.07 -4.77
CA TYR A 69 -4.86 -4.97 -5.72
C TYR A 69 -3.58 -4.90 -6.55
N ALA A 70 -3.72 -4.58 -7.81
CA ALA A 70 -2.55 -4.41 -8.67
C ALA A 70 -2.86 -3.50 -9.85
N GLY A 71 -1.81 -3.00 -10.48
CA GLY A 71 -1.90 -2.20 -11.68
C GLY A 71 -1.67 -0.72 -11.43
N ASN A 72 -1.84 0.06 -12.48
CA ASN A 72 -1.68 1.50 -12.45
C ASN A 72 -2.84 2.13 -13.24
N PRO A 73 -3.85 2.70 -12.55
CA PRO A 73 -4.03 2.71 -11.10
C PRO A 73 -4.37 1.32 -10.55
N ALA A 74 -4.05 1.10 -9.27
CA ALA A 74 -4.31 -0.18 -8.64
C ALA A 74 -5.79 -0.48 -8.57
N ARG A 75 -6.17 -1.70 -8.92
CA ARG A 75 -7.55 -2.13 -8.91
C ARG A 75 -7.67 -3.46 -8.20
N LEU A 76 -8.83 -3.71 -7.62
CA LEU A 76 -9.09 -4.96 -6.94
C LEU A 76 -9.06 -6.11 -7.95
N ILE A 77 -8.16 -7.07 -7.71
CA ILE A 77 -8.04 -8.26 -8.53
C ILE A 77 -8.80 -9.41 -7.89
N ASN A 78 -8.66 -9.55 -6.57
CA ASN A 78 -9.23 -10.66 -5.85
C ASN A 78 -9.55 -10.25 -4.43
N LYS A 79 -10.70 -10.68 -3.91
CA LYS A 79 -11.07 -10.37 -2.54
C LYS A 79 -10.46 -11.39 -1.60
N LYS A 80 -9.95 -10.90 -0.49
CA LYS A 80 -9.51 -11.78 0.59
C LYS A 80 -10.70 -12.14 1.46
N LYS A 81 -10.70 -13.37 1.89
CA LYS A 81 -11.75 -13.85 2.79
C LYS A 81 -11.29 -13.79 4.24
#